data_9a3f8c4d6f25e07f19ccfc17112f8311
#
_entry.id   9a3f8c4d6f25e07f19ccfc17112f8311
#
_cell.length_a   1.000
_cell.length_b   1.000
_cell.length_c   1.000
_cell.angle_alpha   90.00
_cell.angle_beta   90.00
_cell.angle_gamma   90.00
#
_symmetry.space_group_name_H-M   'P 1'
#
loop_
_entity.id
_entity.type
_entity.pdbx_description
1 polymer ?
#
loop_
_entity_poly.entity_id
_entity_poly.type
_entity_poly.pdbx_seq_one_letter_code
_entity_poly.pdbx_strand_id
1 'polypeptide(L)'
;MKYMTAGELRGASLVAIVDDVPAGLRLQAASIQADLDRWSHGCSCGERREVDCAAILSGVSADGRTTGSPLSLVVDNAAYRASLEDEAPGQAAVPRPGSADLAGLLATDANDCRSIVEGSSARSQAALIAA
;
A
#
# COMPACT_ATOMS: atom_id res chain seq x y z
N MET A 1 17.50 -1.09 10.18
CA MET A 1 16.54 -1.24 9.08
C MET A 1 15.63 -0.02 9.08
N LYS A 2 15.45 0.66 7.98
CA LYS A 2 14.57 1.82 7.79
C LYS A 2 13.62 1.50 6.65
N TYR A 3 12.43 2.05 6.69
CA TYR A 3 11.50 1.86 5.59
C TYR A 3 10.69 3.13 5.31
N MET A 4 10.27 3.27 4.08
CA MET A 4 9.34 4.31 3.63
C MET A 4 8.22 3.65 2.85
N THR A 5 7.00 4.12 3.06
CA THR A 5 5.83 3.64 2.33
C THR A 5 5.16 4.80 1.60
N ALA A 6 4.64 4.52 0.43
CA ALA A 6 3.87 5.46 -0.35
C ALA A 6 2.71 4.74 -1.03
N GLY A 7 1.62 5.44 -1.22
CA GLY A 7 0.43 4.94 -1.91
C GLY A 7 -0.83 5.55 -1.34
N GLU A 8 -1.89 5.42 -2.11
CA GLU A 8 -3.21 5.94 -1.82
C GLU A 8 -4.24 4.82 -1.99
N LEU A 9 -5.36 4.89 -1.29
CA LEU A 9 -6.42 3.87 -1.35
C LEU A 9 -6.88 3.59 -2.79
N ARG A 10 -6.95 4.64 -3.60
CA ARG A 10 -7.32 4.59 -5.03
C ARG A 10 -6.16 4.90 -5.96
N GLY A 11 -4.93 4.74 -5.49
CA GLY A 11 -3.74 4.79 -6.32
C GLY A 11 -3.52 3.47 -7.06
N ALA A 12 -2.86 3.51 -8.20
CA ALA A 12 -2.61 2.32 -9.03
C ALA A 12 -1.79 1.24 -8.31
N SER A 13 -0.92 1.66 -7.40
CA SER A 13 -0.06 0.75 -6.64
C SER A 13 0.36 1.35 -5.30
N LEU A 14 0.74 0.48 -4.39
CA LEU A 14 1.37 0.82 -3.12
C LEU A 14 2.85 0.48 -3.23
N VAL A 15 3.71 1.31 -2.68
CA VAL A 15 5.17 1.15 -2.75
C VAL A 15 5.75 1.12 -1.35
N ALA A 16 6.69 0.21 -1.12
CA ALA A 16 7.54 0.21 0.06
C ALA A 16 9.01 0.21 -0.35
N ILE A 17 9.80 1.05 0.28
CA ILE A 17 11.25 1.06 0.15
C ILE A 17 11.84 0.69 1.50
N VAL A 18 12.64 -0.37 1.53
CA VAL A 18 13.30 -0.85 2.75
C VAL A 18 14.80 -0.70 2.58
N ASP A 19 15.39 0.04 3.48
CA ASP A 19 16.83 0.31 3.50
C ASP A 19 17.53 -0.40 4.65
N ASP A 20 18.84 -0.54 4.53
CA ASP A 20 19.68 -1.12 5.59
C ASP A 20 19.41 -2.63 5.80
N VAL A 21 19.09 -3.32 4.71
CA VAL A 21 18.90 -4.79 4.70
C VAL A 21 20.23 -5.47 4.44
N PRO A 22 20.66 -6.42 5.28
CA PRO A 22 21.90 -7.17 5.05
C PRO A 22 21.91 -7.89 3.71
N ALA A 23 23.07 -7.92 3.04
CA ALA A 23 23.25 -8.69 1.81
C ALA A 23 23.21 -10.20 2.08
N GLY A 24 22.78 -10.98 1.10
CA GLY A 24 22.82 -12.45 1.12
C GLY A 24 21.61 -13.13 1.74
N LEU A 25 20.60 -12.40 2.21
CA LEU A 25 19.36 -12.97 2.71
C LEU A 25 18.53 -13.52 1.54
N ARG A 26 17.91 -14.66 1.71
CA ARG A 26 16.94 -15.18 0.73
C ARG A 26 15.63 -14.40 0.85
N LEU A 27 15.22 -13.78 -0.25
CA LEU A 27 13.96 -13.08 -0.35
C LEU A 27 13.27 -13.45 -1.67
N GLN A 28 12.03 -13.93 -1.57
CA GLN A 28 11.22 -14.31 -2.71
C GLN A 28 9.88 -13.58 -2.67
N ALA A 29 9.42 -13.11 -3.82
CA ALA A 29 8.10 -12.48 -3.93
C ALA A 29 6.96 -13.39 -3.44
N ALA A 30 7.10 -14.71 -3.61
CA ALA A 30 6.14 -15.70 -3.12
C ALA A 30 5.97 -15.69 -1.59
N SER A 31 7.04 -15.40 -0.84
CA SER A 31 6.95 -15.31 0.63
C SER A 31 6.16 -14.07 1.04
N ILE A 32 6.41 -12.93 0.38
CA ILE A 32 5.68 -11.68 0.61
C ILE A 32 4.21 -11.87 0.23
N GLN A 33 3.93 -12.53 -0.90
CA GLN A 33 2.57 -12.82 -1.35
C GLN A 33 1.80 -13.66 -0.32
N ALA A 34 2.44 -14.69 0.24
CA ALA A 34 1.81 -15.54 1.26
C ALA A 34 1.43 -14.75 2.52
N ASP A 35 2.20 -13.75 2.90
CA ASP A 35 1.90 -12.88 4.03
C ASP A 35 0.77 -11.88 3.72
N LEU A 36 0.74 -11.33 2.51
CA LEU A 36 -0.38 -10.50 2.03
C LEU A 36 -1.69 -11.30 1.99
N ASP A 37 -1.65 -12.52 1.47
CA ASP A 37 -2.81 -13.41 1.40
C ASP A 37 -3.32 -13.74 2.81
N ARG A 38 -2.41 -14.03 3.75
CA ARG A 38 -2.76 -14.28 5.15
C ARG A 38 -3.42 -13.06 5.79
N TRP A 39 -2.90 -11.87 5.52
CA TRP A 39 -3.48 -10.62 6.02
C TRP A 39 -4.87 -10.37 5.44
N SER A 40 -5.06 -10.57 4.14
CA SER A 40 -6.34 -10.36 3.46
C SER A 40 -7.44 -11.30 3.99
N HIS A 41 -7.09 -12.52 4.38
CA HIS A 41 -8.02 -13.47 4.99
C HIS A 41 -8.38 -13.11 6.45
N GLY A 42 -7.49 -12.44 7.17
CA GLY A 42 -7.70 -12.02 8.56
C GLY A 42 -8.53 -10.74 8.70
N CYS A 43 -8.54 -9.88 7.68
CA CYS A 43 -9.36 -8.68 7.65
C CYS A 43 -10.79 -9.03 7.21
N SER A 44 -11.72 -9.07 8.16
CA SER A 44 -13.16 -9.25 7.92
C SER A 44 -13.82 -8.03 7.28
N CYS A 45 -13.12 -7.25 6.52
CA CYS A 45 -13.64 -6.11 5.78
C CYS A 45 -14.28 -6.59 4.47
N GLY A 46 -15.48 -7.15 4.57
CA GLY A 46 -16.51 -7.28 3.53
C GLY A 46 -16.04 -7.65 2.13
N GLU A 47 -16.41 -8.80 1.66
CA GLU A 47 -16.72 -9.26 0.29
C GLU A 47 -15.77 -8.94 -0.91
N ARG A 48 -14.71 -8.18 -0.80
CA ARG A 48 -13.77 -7.97 -1.91
C ARG A 48 -12.56 -8.88 -1.79
N ARG A 49 -12.63 -10.02 -2.45
CA ARG A 49 -11.51 -10.93 -2.68
C ARG A 49 -10.69 -10.49 -3.90
N GLU A 50 -10.24 -9.27 -3.92
CA GLU A 50 -9.26 -8.87 -4.91
C GLU A 50 -7.89 -9.17 -4.34
N VAL A 51 -7.12 -9.96 -5.07
CA VAL A 51 -5.78 -10.38 -4.67
C VAL A 51 -4.81 -9.29 -5.07
N ASP A 52 -4.26 -8.60 -4.10
CA ASP A 52 -3.14 -7.70 -4.30
C ASP A 52 -1.89 -8.52 -4.66
N CYS A 53 -1.17 -8.12 -5.70
CA CYS A 53 0.03 -8.82 -6.15
C CYS A 53 1.28 -8.03 -5.76
N ALA A 54 2.17 -8.69 -5.01
CA ALA A 54 3.44 -8.12 -4.62
C ALA A 54 4.54 -8.42 -5.64
N ALA A 55 5.34 -7.42 -5.99
CA ALA A 55 6.53 -7.57 -6.81
C ALA A 55 7.74 -6.88 -6.19
N ILE A 56 8.91 -7.50 -6.33
CA ILE A 56 10.19 -6.92 -5.94
C ILE A 56 10.80 -6.26 -7.17
N LEU A 57 11.04 -4.95 -7.11
CA LEU A 57 11.58 -4.18 -8.24
C LEU A 57 13.11 -4.04 -8.19
N SER A 58 13.70 -3.99 -6.98
CA SER A 58 15.14 -3.82 -6.81
C SER A 58 15.62 -4.38 -5.48
N GLY A 59 16.95 -4.47 -5.34
CA GLY A 59 17.61 -4.91 -4.11
C GLY A 59 17.76 -6.42 -3.95
N VAL A 60 17.31 -7.20 -4.94
CA VAL A 60 17.46 -8.68 -4.97
C VAL A 60 18.12 -9.08 -6.28
N SER A 61 19.11 -9.95 -6.19
CA SER A 61 19.81 -10.52 -7.33
C SER A 61 19.01 -11.66 -7.98
N ALA A 62 19.43 -12.09 -9.16
CA ALA A 62 18.76 -13.14 -9.94
C ALA A 62 18.67 -14.51 -9.22
N ASP A 63 19.56 -14.75 -8.26
CA ASP A 63 19.57 -15.95 -7.42
C ASP A 63 18.63 -15.84 -6.18
N GLY A 64 17.86 -14.75 -6.08
CA GLY A 64 16.90 -14.53 -5.00
C GLY A 64 17.52 -14.11 -3.67
N ARG A 65 18.71 -13.49 -3.71
CA ARG A 65 19.39 -12.98 -2.51
C ARG A 65 19.45 -11.45 -2.51
N THR A 66 19.31 -10.89 -1.32
CA THR A 66 19.45 -9.44 -1.13
C THR A 66 20.87 -8.99 -1.48
N THR A 67 21.00 -7.83 -2.10
CA THR A 67 22.29 -7.27 -2.54
C THR A 67 22.94 -6.32 -1.52
N GLY A 68 22.19 -5.95 -0.45
CA GLY A 68 22.58 -4.88 0.47
C GLY A 68 22.20 -3.48 0.00
N SER A 69 21.67 -3.35 -1.22
CA SER A 69 21.06 -2.11 -1.71
C SER A 69 19.63 -1.99 -1.20
N PRO A 70 19.03 -0.78 -1.20
CA PRO A 70 17.63 -0.60 -0.84
C PRO A 70 16.71 -1.52 -1.66
N LEU A 71 15.79 -2.18 -0.97
CA LEU A 71 14.74 -2.97 -1.57
C LEU A 71 13.61 -2.05 -2.00
N SER A 72 13.12 -2.22 -3.20
CA SER A 72 11.90 -1.57 -3.66
C SER A 72 10.84 -2.63 -3.94
N LEU A 73 9.73 -2.51 -3.24
CA LEU A 73 8.59 -3.41 -3.32
C LEU A 73 7.40 -2.64 -3.84
N VAL A 74 6.62 -3.27 -4.70
CA VAL A 74 5.36 -2.72 -5.18
C VAL A 74 4.24 -3.73 -4.98
N VAL A 75 3.10 -3.25 -4.55
CA VAL A 75 1.84 -4.01 -4.50
C VAL A 75 0.88 -3.38 -5.47
N ASP A 76 0.41 -4.19 -6.40
CA ASP A 76 -0.60 -3.80 -7.36
C ASP A 76 -1.94 -3.64 -6.63
N ASN A 77 -2.57 -2.48 -6.75
CA ASN A 77 -3.79 -2.18 -6.01
C ASN A 77 -5.03 -2.68 -6.79
N ALA A 78 -5.53 -3.84 -6.39
CA ALA A 78 -6.70 -4.43 -7.01
C ALA A 78 -7.96 -3.55 -6.84
N ALA A 79 -8.09 -2.85 -5.71
CA ALA A 79 -9.21 -1.94 -5.47
C ALA A 79 -9.23 -0.75 -6.44
N TYR A 80 -8.06 -0.29 -6.89
CA TYR A 80 -7.96 0.73 -7.93
C TYR A 80 -8.49 0.22 -9.27
N ARG A 81 -8.15 -1.00 -9.66
CA ARG A 81 -8.66 -1.60 -10.92
C ARG A 81 -10.18 -1.69 -10.92
N ALA A 82 -10.77 -2.14 -9.81
CA ALA A 82 -12.22 -2.18 -9.65
C ALA A 82 -12.85 -0.78 -9.69
N SER A 83 -12.19 0.22 -9.12
CA SER A 83 -12.72 1.60 -9.11
C SER A 83 -12.69 2.29 -10.49
N LEU A 84 -11.92 1.78 -11.45
CA LEU A 84 -11.93 2.29 -12.83
C LEU A 84 -13.21 1.90 -13.60
N GLU A 85 -13.89 0.85 -13.14
CA GLU A 85 -15.17 0.40 -13.72
C GLU A 85 -16.36 1.17 -13.12
N ASP A 86 -16.18 1.74 -11.92
CA ASP A 86 -17.18 2.59 -11.28
C ASP A 86 -16.97 4.05 -11.70
N GLU A 87 -18.08 4.79 -11.91
CA GLU A 87 -18.02 6.24 -12.13
C GLU A 87 -17.17 6.92 -11.06
N ALA A 88 -16.30 7.83 -11.47
CA ALA A 88 -15.40 8.56 -10.58
C ALA A 88 -16.20 9.09 -9.36
N PRO A 89 -15.81 8.72 -8.13
CA PRO A 89 -16.56 9.13 -6.95
C PRO A 89 -16.62 10.65 -6.92
N GLY A 90 -17.83 11.16 -6.76
CA GLY A 90 -18.08 12.61 -6.63
C GLY A 90 -17.24 13.21 -5.52
N GLN A 91 -17.09 14.51 -5.56
CA GLN A 91 -16.37 15.27 -4.54
C GLN A 91 -16.85 14.90 -3.13
N ALA A 92 -15.95 14.48 -2.25
CA ALA A 92 -16.26 14.24 -0.84
C ALA A 92 -16.13 15.56 -0.07
N ALA A 93 -17.13 16.43 -0.22
CA ALA A 93 -17.13 17.76 0.39
C ALA A 93 -17.45 17.74 1.90
N VAL A 94 -18.03 16.65 2.41
CA VAL A 94 -18.47 16.55 3.80
C VAL A 94 -17.53 15.63 4.58
N PRO A 95 -16.83 16.15 5.62
CA PRO A 95 -15.99 15.33 6.50
C PRO A 95 -16.82 14.29 7.24
N ARG A 96 -16.32 13.06 7.32
CA ARG A 96 -16.99 11.98 8.05
C ARG A 96 -16.83 12.20 9.56
N PRO A 97 -17.90 12.08 10.36
CA PRO A 97 -17.80 12.19 11.82
C PRO A 97 -16.88 11.09 12.39
N GLY A 98 -16.02 11.47 13.34
CA GLY A 98 -15.11 10.53 14.01
C GLY A 98 -13.87 10.12 13.19
N SER A 99 -13.67 10.70 12.00
CA SER A 99 -12.47 10.50 11.18
C SER A 99 -11.51 11.70 11.27
N ALA A 100 -10.29 11.54 10.75
CA ALA A 100 -9.32 12.63 10.65
C ALA A 100 -9.60 13.61 9.49
N ASP A 101 -10.72 13.48 8.79
CA ASP A 101 -11.02 14.23 7.58
C ASP A 101 -11.03 15.74 7.85
N LEU A 102 -11.71 16.20 8.91
CA LEU A 102 -11.76 17.62 9.24
C LEU A 102 -10.38 18.19 9.62
N ALA A 103 -9.64 17.45 10.45
CA ALA A 103 -8.29 17.86 10.86
C ALA A 103 -7.35 17.92 9.65
N GLY A 104 -7.46 16.96 8.74
CA GLY A 104 -6.70 16.92 7.51
C GLY A 104 -7.03 18.09 6.57
N LEU A 105 -8.32 18.41 6.39
CA LEU A 105 -8.75 19.57 5.59
C LEU A 105 -8.17 20.88 6.14
N LEU A 106 -8.24 21.07 7.45
CA LEU A 106 -7.69 22.26 8.09
C LEU A 106 -6.16 22.34 7.99
N ALA A 107 -5.48 21.20 8.04
CA ALA A 107 -4.01 21.14 7.96
C ALA A 107 -3.50 21.37 6.52
N THR A 108 -4.27 20.98 5.51
CA THR A 108 -3.85 21.07 4.10
C THR A 108 -4.50 22.21 3.33
N ASP A 109 -5.40 22.96 3.96
CA ASP A 109 -6.23 24.00 3.32
C ASP A 109 -6.96 23.48 2.06
N ALA A 110 -7.41 22.23 2.13
CA ALA A 110 -8.07 21.55 1.03
C ALA A 110 -9.60 21.68 1.15
N ASN A 111 -10.27 21.68 0.01
CA ASN A 111 -11.73 21.72 -0.08
C ASN A 111 -12.36 20.33 -0.34
N ASP A 112 -11.56 19.29 -0.37
CA ASP A 112 -11.98 17.92 -0.69
C ASP A 112 -11.31 16.91 0.26
N CYS A 113 -12.12 16.10 0.94
CA CYS A 113 -11.65 15.11 1.89
C CYS A 113 -11.01 13.88 1.24
N ARG A 114 -11.12 13.69 -0.08
CA ARG A 114 -10.66 12.46 -0.75
C ARG A 114 -9.19 12.16 -0.52
N SER A 115 -8.34 13.15 -0.67
CA SER A 115 -6.89 12.97 -0.48
C SER A 115 -6.54 12.51 0.93
N ILE A 116 -7.31 12.94 1.93
CA ILE A 116 -7.12 12.57 3.33
C ILE A 116 -7.63 11.15 3.58
N VAL A 117 -8.81 10.83 3.08
CA VAL A 117 -9.41 9.50 3.15
C VAL A 117 -8.52 8.48 2.46
N GLU A 118 -8.08 8.78 1.26
CA GLU A 118 -7.24 7.91 0.44
C GLU A 118 -5.85 7.70 1.04
N GLY A 119 -5.24 8.73 1.61
CA GLY A 119 -3.93 8.64 2.24
C GLY A 119 -3.90 7.89 3.57
N SER A 120 -5.05 7.73 4.25
CA SER A 120 -5.08 7.18 5.61
C SER A 120 -5.09 5.66 5.69
N SER A 121 -5.68 4.95 4.72
CA SER A 121 -5.92 3.50 4.81
C SER A 121 -4.98 2.65 3.96
N ALA A 122 -4.46 3.17 2.86
CA ALA A 122 -3.61 2.38 1.96
C ALA A 122 -2.20 2.10 2.50
N ARG A 123 -1.72 2.91 3.43
CA ARG A 123 -0.37 2.75 4.00
C ARG A 123 -0.17 1.48 4.81
N SER A 124 -1.24 0.87 5.31
CA SER A 124 -1.14 -0.36 6.10
C SER A 124 -0.62 -1.55 5.29
N GLN A 125 -1.04 -1.72 4.05
CA GLN A 125 -0.55 -2.78 3.17
C GLN A 125 0.91 -2.58 2.79
N ALA A 126 1.30 -1.37 2.41
CA ALA A 126 2.69 -1.07 2.09
C ALA A 126 3.62 -1.26 3.31
N ALA A 127 3.16 -0.94 4.53
CA ALA A 127 3.89 -1.19 5.76
C ALA A 127 4.05 -2.69 6.05
N LEU A 128 3.01 -3.50 5.76
CA LEU A 128 3.07 -4.95 5.92
C LEU A 128 4.10 -5.60 5.00
N ILE A 129 4.23 -5.10 3.76
CA ILE A 129 5.24 -5.60 2.82
C ILE A 129 6.65 -5.27 3.31
N ALA A 130 6.83 -4.12 3.95
CA ALA A 130 8.11 -3.67 4.44
C ALA A 130 8.56 -4.37 5.73
N ALA A 131 7.63 -4.89 6.52
CA ALA A 131 7.90 -5.60 7.77
C ALA A 131 8.38 -7.04 7.55
#